data_e3cf2cb04e9d70b2bfa2c64ed0c6c844
#
_entry.id   e3cf2cb04e9d70b2bfa2c64ed0c6c844
#
_cell.length_a   1.000
_cell.length_b   1.000
_cell.length_c   1.000
_cell.angle_alpha   90.00
_cell.angle_beta   90.00
_cell.angle_gamma   90.00
#
_symmetry.space_group_name_H-M   'P 1'
#
loop_
_entity.id
_entity.type
_entity.pdbx_description
1 polymer ?
#
loop_
_entity_poly.entity_id
_entity_poly.type
_entity_poly.pdbx_seq_one_letter_code
_entity_poly.pdbx_strand_id
1 'polypeptide(L)'
;MHDMRRYVTDQIKWIKQMSYEDIPDEIKTRARWILLDSVGCIVNGMSGDKLPPDIYEAVLKSSSAMVSTELYEGNRFSIGHPACHIVPLLLVEAGER
;
A
#
# COMPACT_ATOMS: atom_id res chain seq x y z
N MET A 1 -26.68 -16.02 9.01
CA MET A 1 -25.73 -15.44 8.02
C MET A 1 -25.51 -13.96 8.35
N HIS A 2 -24.29 -13.56 8.63
CA HIS A 2 -24.00 -12.15 8.87
C HIS A 2 -24.24 -11.36 7.59
N ASP A 3 -24.98 -10.25 7.71
CA ASP A 3 -25.20 -9.36 6.59
C ASP A 3 -23.88 -8.70 6.19
N MET A 4 -23.31 -9.15 5.09
CA MET A 4 -22.05 -8.63 4.55
C MET A 4 -22.11 -7.12 4.29
N ARG A 5 -23.28 -6.60 3.90
CA ARG A 5 -23.48 -5.16 3.68
C ARG A 5 -23.30 -4.38 4.96
N ARG A 6 -23.85 -4.88 6.07
CA ARG A 6 -23.69 -4.24 7.38
C ARG A 6 -22.23 -4.23 7.80
N TYR A 7 -21.52 -5.36 7.64
CA TYR A 7 -20.10 -5.46 7.94
C TYR A 7 -19.28 -4.44 7.16
N VAL A 8 -19.46 -4.38 5.85
CA VAL A 8 -18.72 -3.41 4.99
C VAL A 8 -19.08 -1.97 5.37
N THR A 9 -20.36 -1.69 5.62
CA THR A 9 -20.79 -0.35 6.03
C THR A 9 -20.14 0.08 7.35
N ASP A 10 -20.07 -0.80 8.32
CA ASP A 10 -19.46 -0.51 9.62
C ASP A 10 -17.94 -0.31 9.49
N GLN A 11 -17.27 -1.07 8.65
CA GLN A 11 -15.84 -0.87 8.32
C GLN A 11 -15.60 0.51 7.68
N ILE A 12 -16.42 0.90 6.71
CA ILE A 12 -16.29 2.20 6.06
C ILE A 12 -16.52 3.35 7.05
N LYS A 13 -17.51 3.24 7.93
CA LYS A 13 -17.78 4.23 8.97
C LYS A 13 -16.59 4.36 9.92
N TRP A 14 -16.06 3.24 10.36
CA TRP A 14 -14.89 3.22 11.24
C TRP A 14 -13.68 3.90 10.59
N ILE A 15 -13.37 3.58 9.34
CA ILE A 15 -12.27 4.20 8.60
C ILE A 15 -12.46 5.71 8.47
N LYS A 16 -13.68 6.15 8.15
CA LYS A 16 -13.98 7.60 8.00
C LYS A 16 -13.90 8.39 9.30
N GLN A 17 -14.14 7.75 10.42
CA GLN A 17 -14.10 8.40 11.73
C GLN A 17 -12.71 8.38 12.36
N MET A 18 -11.83 7.50 11.90
CA MET A 18 -10.49 7.34 12.45
C MET A 18 -9.58 8.51 12.01
N SER A 19 -8.92 9.13 12.97
CA SER A 19 -7.86 10.11 12.71
C SER A 19 -6.48 9.44 12.85
N TYR A 20 -5.44 10.13 12.38
CA TYR A 20 -4.08 9.63 12.51
C TYR A 20 -3.68 9.46 13.98
N GLU A 21 -4.15 10.33 14.85
CA GLU A 21 -3.89 10.31 16.28
C GLU A 21 -4.49 9.09 16.99
N ASP A 22 -5.58 8.53 16.44
CA ASP A 22 -6.24 7.34 16.99
C ASP A 22 -5.48 6.04 16.69
N ILE A 23 -4.52 6.07 15.78
CA ILE A 23 -3.74 4.89 15.40
C ILE A 23 -2.69 4.62 16.48
N PRO A 24 -2.63 3.40 17.04
CA PRO A 24 -1.57 3.03 17.98
C PRO A 24 -0.16 3.21 17.41
N ASP A 25 0.78 3.64 18.24
CA ASP A 25 2.16 3.92 17.81
C ASP A 25 2.86 2.69 17.22
N GLU A 26 2.58 1.51 17.72
CA GLU A 26 3.12 0.26 17.16
C GLU A 26 2.64 0.02 15.72
N ILE A 27 1.39 0.38 15.41
CA ILE A 27 0.83 0.25 14.06
C ILE A 27 1.44 1.30 13.14
N LYS A 28 1.62 2.55 13.62
CA LYS A 28 2.33 3.59 12.86
C LYS A 28 3.76 3.17 12.54
N THR A 29 4.45 2.59 13.49
CA THR A 29 5.82 2.09 13.31
C THR A 29 5.85 0.96 12.28
N ARG A 30 4.93 0.01 12.37
CA ARG A 30 4.81 -1.07 11.40
C ARG A 30 4.54 -0.54 9.99
N ALA A 31 3.64 0.43 9.87
CA ALA A 31 3.33 1.06 8.57
C ALA A 31 4.56 1.76 7.96
N ARG A 32 5.37 2.45 8.76
CA ARG A 32 6.62 3.07 8.31
C ARG A 32 7.62 2.04 7.78
N TRP A 33 7.75 0.91 8.45
CA TRP A 33 8.62 -0.18 7.99
C TRP A 33 8.14 -0.78 6.67
N ILE A 34 6.83 -1.01 6.53
CA ILE A 34 6.24 -1.50 5.28
C ILE A 34 6.45 -0.49 4.15
N LEU A 35 6.27 0.80 4.42
CA LEU A 35 6.50 1.85 3.43
C LEU A 35 7.97 1.89 2.98
N LEU A 36 8.90 1.85 3.92
CA LEU A 36 10.34 1.84 3.61
C LEU A 36 10.74 0.63 2.78
N ASP A 37 10.28 -0.55 3.17
CA ASP A 37 10.49 -1.81 2.43
C ASP A 37 9.93 -1.72 1.01
N SER A 38 8.70 -1.22 0.88
CA SER A 38 8.03 -1.07 -0.41
C SER A 38 8.76 -0.10 -1.35
N VAL A 39 9.20 1.04 -0.83
CA VAL A 39 9.99 2.02 -1.60
C VAL A 39 11.31 1.41 -2.05
N GLY A 40 11.99 0.68 -1.17
CA GLY A 40 13.22 -0.03 -1.52
C GLY A 40 13.02 -1.05 -2.65
N CYS A 41 11.96 -1.83 -2.57
CA CYS A 41 11.61 -2.80 -3.61
C CYS A 41 11.26 -2.13 -4.95
N ILE A 42 10.50 -1.03 -4.92
CA ILE A 42 10.16 -0.28 -6.13
C ILE A 42 11.44 0.28 -6.78
N VAL A 43 12.27 0.95 -6.02
CA VAL A 43 13.51 1.57 -6.54
C VAL A 43 14.44 0.50 -7.14
N ASN A 44 14.62 -0.61 -6.44
CA ASN A 44 15.44 -1.71 -6.93
C ASN A 44 14.87 -2.32 -8.21
N GLY A 45 13.56 -2.56 -8.25
CA GLY A 45 12.91 -3.16 -9.43
C GLY A 45 12.86 -2.24 -10.64
N MET A 46 12.87 -0.92 -10.45
CA MET A 46 12.90 0.06 -11.53
C MET A 46 14.26 0.20 -12.20
N SER A 47 15.33 -0.19 -11.54
CA SER A 47 16.70 -0.16 -12.12
C SER A 47 17.10 1.19 -12.72
N GLY A 48 16.71 2.28 -12.07
CA GLY A 48 17.02 3.66 -12.52
C GLY A 48 16.04 4.26 -13.51
N ASP A 49 15.03 3.52 -13.94
CA ASP A 49 13.95 4.04 -14.76
C ASP A 49 13.11 5.09 -14.03
N LYS A 50 12.50 5.98 -14.79
CA LYS A 50 11.57 6.97 -14.26
C LYS A 50 10.13 6.46 -14.33
N LEU A 51 9.29 6.97 -13.43
CA LEU A 51 7.86 6.77 -13.52
C LEU A 51 7.26 7.60 -14.66
N PRO A 52 6.34 7.04 -15.44
CA PRO A 52 5.61 7.79 -16.45
C PRO A 52 4.71 8.85 -15.80
N PRO A 53 4.35 9.92 -16.54
CA PRO A 53 3.50 10.99 -16.00
C PRO A 53 2.03 10.58 -15.81
N ASP A 54 1.56 9.58 -16.53
CA ASP A 54 0.20 9.04 -16.35
C ASP A 54 0.09 8.24 -15.06
N ILE A 55 -0.95 8.52 -14.27
CA ILE A 55 -1.15 7.90 -12.94
C ILE A 55 -1.29 6.39 -13.05
N TYR A 56 -2.07 5.88 -14.00
CA TYR A 56 -2.28 4.44 -14.17
C TYR A 56 -0.99 3.73 -14.56
N GLU A 57 -0.27 4.30 -15.51
CA GLU A 57 1.01 3.74 -15.95
C GLU A 57 2.06 3.80 -14.83
N ALA A 58 2.09 4.88 -14.06
CA ALA A 58 3.00 5.01 -12.91
C ALA A 58 2.71 3.98 -11.82
N VAL A 59 1.44 3.75 -11.51
CA VAL A 59 1.04 2.72 -10.53
C VAL A 59 1.38 1.33 -11.06
N LEU A 60 1.07 1.04 -12.30
CA LEU A 60 1.38 -0.26 -12.92
C LEU A 60 2.89 -0.52 -12.92
N LYS A 61 3.69 0.45 -13.34
CA LYS A 61 5.14 0.32 -13.41
C LYS A 61 5.76 0.15 -12.02
N SER A 62 5.35 0.96 -11.04
CA SER A 62 5.87 0.85 -9.67
C SER A 62 5.45 -0.45 -8.98
N SER A 63 4.21 -0.89 -9.17
CA SER A 63 3.74 -2.19 -8.65
C SER A 63 4.49 -3.36 -9.26
N SER A 64 4.69 -3.35 -10.58
CA SER A 64 5.45 -4.40 -11.28
C SER A 64 6.92 -4.43 -10.86
N ALA A 65 7.53 -3.26 -10.67
CA ALA A 65 8.89 -3.14 -10.15
C ALA A 65 9.01 -3.72 -8.74
N MET A 66 8.06 -3.38 -7.86
CA MET A 66 8.03 -3.90 -6.49
C MET A 66 7.94 -5.43 -6.46
N VAL A 67 7.03 -6.00 -7.23
CA VAL A 67 6.78 -7.45 -7.29
C VAL A 67 7.98 -8.19 -7.88
N SER A 68 8.69 -7.60 -8.84
CA SER A 68 9.82 -8.24 -9.50
C SER A 68 10.98 -8.61 -8.59
N THR A 69 11.10 -7.95 -7.42
CA THR A 69 12.16 -8.23 -6.45
C THR A 69 11.91 -9.51 -5.65
N GLU A 70 10.65 -9.95 -5.52
CA GLU A 70 10.19 -11.07 -4.68
C GLU A 70 10.58 -10.95 -3.18
N LEU A 71 10.96 -9.74 -2.74
CA LEU A 71 11.37 -9.46 -1.36
C LEU A 71 10.36 -8.57 -0.62
N TYR A 72 9.28 -8.20 -1.29
CA TYR A 72 8.26 -7.30 -0.76
C TYR A 72 7.40 -7.95 0.35
N GLU A 73 6.71 -7.09 1.07
CA GLU A 73 5.89 -7.45 2.23
C GLU A 73 4.94 -8.62 1.96
N GLY A 74 4.78 -9.51 2.93
CA GLY A 74 3.81 -10.58 2.94
C GLY A 74 2.98 -10.60 4.22
N ASN A 75 1.75 -11.06 4.11
CA ASN A 75 0.85 -11.26 5.23
C ASN A 75 0.52 -12.74 5.40
N ARG A 76 1.01 -13.34 6.49
CA ARG A 76 0.84 -14.78 6.74
C ARG A 76 -0.60 -15.19 7.04
N PHE A 77 -1.46 -14.27 7.46
CA PHE A 77 -2.86 -14.57 7.78
C PHE A 77 -3.74 -14.61 6.53
N SER A 78 -3.46 -13.74 5.57
CA SER A 78 -4.17 -13.68 4.29
C SER A 78 -3.48 -14.45 3.17
N ILE A 79 -2.26 -14.94 3.41
CA ILE A 79 -1.43 -15.61 2.40
C ILE A 79 -1.33 -14.73 1.13
N GLY A 80 -1.00 -13.47 1.32
CA GLY A 80 -0.97 -12.49 0.25
C GLY A 80 0.06 -11.39 0.48
N HIS A 81 0.13 -10.47 -0.46
CA HIS A 81 1.04 -9.34 -0.45
C HIS A 81 0.26 -8.01 -0.59
N PRO A 82 -0.41 -7.53 0.48
CA PRO A 82 -1.26 -6.34 0.41
C PRO A 82 -0.52 -5.08 -0.04
N ALA A 83 0.72 -4.89 0.39
CA ALA A 83 1.45 -3.66 0.13
C ALA A 83 1.67 -3.38 -1.36
N CYS A 84 1.88 -4.39 -2.20
CA CYS A 84 2.07 -4.17 -3.64
C CYS A 84 0.80 -3.68 -4.35
N HIS A 85 -0.37 -3.86 -3.75
CA HIS A 85 -1.65 -3.36 -4.26
C HIS A 85 -2.00 -1.96 -3.73
N ILE A 86 -1.46 -1.57 -2.59
CA ILE A 86 -1.86 -0.36 -1.86
C ILE A 86 -0.78 0.72 -1.94
N VAL A 87 0.46 0.40 -1.62
CA VAL A 87 1.55 1.39 -1.46
C VAL A 87 1.88 2.12 -2.77
N PRO A 88 2.03 1.47 -3.93
CA PRO A 88 2.32 2.18 -5.18
C PRO A 88 1.28 3.23 -5.53
N LEU A 89 -0.02 2.94 -5.36
CA LEU A 89 -1.09 3.90 -5.59
C LEU A 89 -1.00 5.10 -4.66
N LEU A 90 -0.78 4.86 -3.37
CA LEU A 90 -0.66 5.93 -2.37
C LEU A 90 0.55 6.83 -2.63
N LEU A 91 1.69 6.27 -3.02
CA LEU A 91 2.90 7.02 -3.33
C LEU A 91 2.72 7.89 -4.58
N VAL A 92 2.13 7.35 -5.63
CA VAL A 92 1.86 8.09 -6.87
C VAL A 92 0.88 9.23 -6.60
N GLU A 93 -0.21 8.98 -5.88
CA GLU A 93 -1.18 10.00 -5.53
C GLU A 93 -0.57 11.09 -4.63
N ALA A 94 0.25 10.73 -3.65
CA ALA A 94 0.94 11.69 -2.80
C ALA A 94 1.89 12.58 -3.59
N GLY A 95 2.55 12.05 -4.62
CA GLY A 95 3.44 12.81 -5.50
C GLY A 95 2.72 13.82 -6.40
N GLU A 96 1.43 13.60 -6.68
CA GLU A 96 0.61 14.53 -7.47
C GLU A 96 0.07 15.72 -6.66
N ARG A 97 0.18 15.68 -5.36
CA ARG A 97 -0.27 16.76 -4.46
C ARG A 97 0.89 17.64 -4.05
#